data_f1876fab5d8c82a59bcd123b0d6e1ce6
#
_entry.id   f1876fab5d8c82a59bcd123b0d6e1ce6
#
_cell.length_a   1.000
_cell.length_b   1.000
_cell.length_c   1.000
_cell.angle_alpha   90.00
_cell.angle_beta   90.00
_cell.angle_gamma   90.00
#
_symmetry.space_group_name_H-M   'P 1'
#
loop_
_entity.id
_entity.type
_entity.pdbx_description
1 polymer ?
#
loop_
_entity_poly.entity_id
_entity_poly.type
_entity_poly.pdbx_seq_one_letter_code
_entity_poly.pdbx_strand_id
1 'polypeptide(L)'
;MRIGILAIQGDFAEHIVTLKRLGVETVEVRLPGHLKGLEGLIIPGGESTTIGKLSTDFGLIEPLREFGKSHAIWGTCAGAIFLSRDARRSQPLLGIMDITVERNAFGRQVDSFEADLDIEPLKQATSTTTPYHAIFIRAPIIESVQADAEVISQLPDGRIVAARQGGLLATSFHPELTLDPRFHQYFLSLIK
;
A
#
# COMPACT_ATOMS: atom_id res chain seq x y z
N MET A 1 -7.18 18.00 4.45
CA MET A 1 -7.11 16.64 3.87
C MET A 1 -7.38 15.63 4.95
N ARG A 2 -8.24 14.65 4.68
CA ARG A 2 -8.72 13.66 5.63
C ARG A 2 -8.51 12.27 5.08
N ILE A 3 -7.61 11.50 5.69
CA ILE A 3 -7.14 10.19 5.21
C ILE A 3 -7.59 9.07 6.14
N GLY A 4 -8.20 8.05 5.54
CA GLY A 4 -8.53 6.81 6.25
C GLY A 4 -7.34 5.86 6.35
N ILE A 5 -7.25 5.11 7.43
CA ILE A 5 -6.35 3.97 7.56
C ILE A 5 -7.20 2.76 7.95
N LEU A 6 -7.13 1.68 7.17
CA LEU A 6 -7.87 0.46 7.45
C LEU A 6 -7.34 -0.15 8.75
N ALA A 7 -8.10 -0.01 9.84
CA ALA A 7 -7.68 -0.32 11.21
C ALA A 7 -8.35 -1.59 11.75
N ILE A 8 -8.46 -2.62 10.91
CA ILE A 8 -9.03 -3.93 11.30
C ILE A 8 -7.95 -4.94 11.67
N GLN A 9 -6.73 -4.80 11.10
CA GLN A 9 -5.56 -5.63 11.39
C GLN A 9 -4.31 -4.97 10.81
N GLY A 10 -3.14 -5.14 11.46
CA GLY A 10 -1.83 -4.73 10.95
C GLY A 10 -1.32 -3.39 11.50
N ASP A 11 -0.34 -2.82 10.79
CA ASP A 11 0.52 -1.71 11.24
C ASP A 11 -0.11 -0.33 10.95
N PHE A 12 -1.41 -0.16 11.28
CA PHE A 12 -2.15 1.07 10.99
C PHE A 12 -1.73 2.24 11.88
N ALA A 13 -1.26 1.98 13.10
CA ALA A 13 -0.89 3.01 14.06
C ALA A 13 0.32 3.82 13.61
N GLU A 14 1.30 3.18 13.00
CA GLU A 14 2.52 3.79 12.48
C GLU A 14 2.22 4.74 11.31
N HIS A 15 1.32 4.35 10.39
CA HIS A 15 0.82 5.23 9.34
C HIS A 15 0.11 6.47 9.91
N ILE A 16 -0.71 6.31 10.95
CA ILE A 16 -1.40 7.41 11.63
C ILE A 16 -0.38 8.39 12.22
N VAL A 17 0.67 7.90 12.87
CA VAL A 17 1.73 8.75 13.45
C VAL A 17 2.40 9.57 12.35
N THR A 18 2.77 8.95 11.22
CA THR A 18 3.45 9.65 10.13
C THR A 18 2.54 10.69 9.47
N LEU A 19 1.28 10.36 9.19
CA LEU A 19 0.32 11.31 8.63
C LEU A 19 0.04 12.50 9.55
N LYS A 20 -0.07 12.27 10.87
CA LYS A 20 -0.24 13.35 11.86
C LYS A 20 0.97 14.30 11.89
N ARG A 21 2.20 13.79 11.76
CA ARG A 21 3.41 14.62 11.62
C ARG A 21 3.38 15.50 10.37
N LEU A 22 2.71 15.04 9.32
CA LEU A 22 2.49 15.81 8.08
C LEU A 22 1.29 16.77 8.17
N GLY A 23 0.62 16.89 9.32
CA GLY A 23 -0.53 17.76 9.53
C GLY A 23 -1.83 17.26 8.90
N VAL A 24 -1.93 15.96 8.62
CA VAL A 24 -3.10 15.33 7.98
C VAL A 24 -4.05 14.81 9.04
N GLU A 25 -5.37 15.07 8.87
CA GLU A 25 -6.41 14.46 9.68
C GLU A 25 -6.54 12.97 9.33
N THR A 26 -6.56 12.11 10.35
CA THR A 26 -6.61 10.66 10.17
C THR A 26 -7.88 10.05 10.76
N VAL A 27 -8.43 9.02 10.07
CA VAL A 27 -9.59 8.26 10.52
C VAL A 27 -9.29 6.77 10.50
N GLU A 28 -9.50 6.10 11.61
CA GLU A 28 -9.46 4.63 11.67
C GLU A 28 -10.71 4.06 11.00
N VAL A 29 -10.51 3.39 9.85
CA VAL A 29 -11.59 2.74 9.10
C VAL A 29 -11.76 1.30 9.58
N ARG A 30 -12.91 1.02 10.20
CA ARG A 30 -13.29 -0.32 10.68
C ARG A 30 -14.63 -0.78 10.14
N LEU A 31 -15.46 0.13 9.66
CA LEU A 31 -16.80 -0.11 9.14
C LEU A 31 -17.04 0.77 7.90
N PRO A 32 -17.95 0.38 7.00
CA PRO A 32 -18.22 1.11 5.77
C PRO A 32 -18.54 2.60 5.97
N GLY A 33 -19.28 2.94 7.04
CA GLY A 33 -19.64 4.33 7.33
C GLY A 33 -18.45 5.25 7.59
N HIS A 34 -17.30 4.71 7.99
CA HIS A 34 -16.08 5.48 8.24
C HIS A 34 -15.41 5.99 6.94
N LEU A 35 -15.79 5.48 5.77
CA LEU A 35 -15.28 5.95 4.47
C LEU A 35 -15.86 7.31 4.07
N LYS A 36 -16.94 7.74 4.69
CA LYS A 36 -17.62 8.98 4.31
C LYS A 36 -16.73 10.20 4.57
N GLY A 37 -16.54 11.02 3.52
CA GLY A 37 -15.77 12.26 3.60
C GLY A 37 -14.27 12.08 3.69
N LEU A 38 -13.75 10.88 3.37
CA LEU A 38 -12.32 10.66 3.18
C LEU A 38 -11.91 11.06 1.77
N GLU A 39 -10.68 11.55 1.63
CA GLU A 39 -10.06 11.91 0.36
C GLU A 39 -9.11 10.82 -0.15
N GLY A 40 -8.67 9.91 0.73
CA GLY A 40 -7.84 8.76 0.41
C GLY A 40 -7.83 7.73 1.52
N LEU A 41 -7.27 6.55 1.24
CA LEU A 41 -7.20 5.42 2.18
C LEU A 41 -5.85 4.73 2.12
N ILE A 42 -5.29 4.37 3.28
CA ILE A 42 -4.16 3.46 3.40
C ILE A 42 -4.65 2.11 3.92
N ILE A 43 -4.22 1.04 3.26
CA ILE A 43 -4.40 -0.36 3.70
C ILE A 43 -3.03 -0.85 4.18
N PRO A 44 -2.82 -1.02 5.49
CA PRO A 44 -1.51 -1.27 6.06
C PRO A 44 -0.99 -2.68 5.78
N GLY A 45 0.28 -2.89 6.11
CA GLY A 45 0.88 -4.20 6.28
C GLY A 45 0.21 -5.01 7.40
N GLY A 46 0.48 -6.34 7.41
CA GLY A 46 -0.12 -7.26 8.36
C GLY A 46 -0.24 -8.66 7.75
N GLU A 47 -1.38 -9.33 7.98
CA GLU A 47 -1.67 -10.65 7.41
C GLU A 47 -2.82 -10.56 6.39
N SER A 48 -2.52 -10.75 5.10
CA SER A 48 -3.45 -10.47 4.00
C SER A 48 -4.71 -11.33 4.01
N THR A 49 -4.63 -12.59 4.46
CA THR A 49 -5.82 -13.46 4.56
C THR A 49 -6.74 -13.00 5.69
N THR A 50 -6.18 -12.53 6.80
CA THR A 50 -6.92 -11.95 7.92
C THR A 50 -7.57 -10.63 7.52
N ILE A 51 -6.84 -9.74 6.85
CA ILE A 51 -7.38 -8.48 6.32
C ILE A 51 -8.57 -8.78 5.39
N GLY A 52 -8.41 -9.71 4.45
CA GLY A 52 -9.45 -10.11 3.51
C GLY A 52 -10.69 -10.69 4.22
N LYS A 53 -10.48 -11.60 5.17
CA LYS A 53 -11.57 -12.21 5.95
C LYS A 53 -12.33 -11.17 6.76
N LEU A 54 -11.64 -10.36 7.56
CA LEU A 54 -12.27 -9.33 8.38
C LEU A 54 -12.97 -8.27 7.51
N SER A 55 -12.41 -7.91 6.35
CA SER A 55 -13.07 -7.00 5.40
C SER A 55 -14.38 -7.59 4.87
N THR A 56 -14.43 -8.91 4.68
CA THR A 56 -15.67 -9.61 4.30
C THR A 56 -16.68 -9.61 5.45
N ASP A 57 -16.24 -9.99 6.65
CA ASP A 57 -17.09 -10.10 7.84
C ASP A 57 -17.70 -8.73 8.24
N PHE A 58 -16.98 -7.64 8.04
CA PHE A 58 -17.45 -6.27 8.32
C PHE A 58 -18.13 -5.58 7.13
N GLY A 59 -18.33 -6.29 6.01
CA GLY A 59 -19.00 -5.74 4.81
C GLY A 59 -18.22 -4.62 4.12
N LEU A 60 -16.89 -4.62 4.21
CA LEU A 60 -16.02 -3.57 3.67
C LEU A 60 -15.62 -3.79 2.20
N ILE A 61 -15.73 -5.01 1.66
CA ILE A 61 -15.21 -5.35 0.31
C ILE A 61 -15.81 -4.43 -0.75
N GLU A 62 -17.13 -4.41 -0.91
CA GLU A 62 -17.78 -3.58 -1.95
C GLU A 62 -17.65 -2.08 -1.69
N PRO A 63 -17.82 -1.56 -0.45
CA PRO A 63 -17.54 -0.15 -0.17
C PRO A 63 -16.11 0.30 -0.50
N LEU A 64 -15.11 -0.54 -0.26
CA LEU A 64 -13.72 -0.24 -0.61
C LEU A 64 -13.48 -0.28 -2.13
N ARG A 65 -14.10 -1.23 -2.84
CA ARG A 65 -14.08 -1.27 -4.31
C ARG A 65 -14.69 0.00 -4.92
N GLU A 66 -15.84 0.42 -4.41
CA GLU A 66 -16.50 1.63 -4.88
C GLU A 66 -15.66 2.89 -4.57
N PHE A 67 -15.10 2.96 -3.36
CA PHE A 67 -14.21 4.05 -2.95
C PHE A 67 -13.00 4.17 -3.89
N GLY A 68 -12.37 3.04 -4.26
CA GLY A 68 -11.20 3.02 -5.15
C GLY A 68 -11.46 3.47 -6.59
N LYS A 69 -12.72 3.58 -7.03
CA LYS A 69 -13.04 4.10 -8.38
C LYS A 69 -12.77 5.59 -8.52
N SER A 70 -12.84 6.35 -7.44
CA SER A 70 -12.75 7.82 -7.45
C SER A 70 -11.75 8.41 -6.46
N HIS A 71 -11.24 7.63 -5.53
CA HIS A 71 -10.31 8.06 -4.49
C HIS A 71 -9.01 7.28 -4.53
N ALA A 72 -7.95 7.89 -4.05
CA ALA A 72 -6.65 7.24 -3.93
C ALA A 72 -6.66 6.18 -2.83
N ILE A 73 -6.07 4.99 -3.13
CA ILE A 73 -5.85 3.93 -2.13
C ILE A 73 -4.38 3.47 -2.22
N TRP A 74 -3.74 3.38 -1.09
CA TRP A 74 -2.39 2.84 -0.98
C TRP A 74 -2.36 1.57 -0.13
N GLY A 75 -1.88 0.47 -0.70
CA GLY A 75 -1.61 -0.79 0.01
C GLY A 75 -0.13 -0.99 0.27
N THR A 76 0.24 -1.21 1.54
CA THR A 76 1.61 -1.55 1.92
C THR A 76 1.71 -3.03 2.30
N CYS A 77 2.74 -3.74 1.85
CA CYS A 77 2.99 -5.15 2.13
C CYS A 77 1.72 -6.03 1.95
N ALA A 78 1.07 -6.47 3.03
CA ALA A 78 -0.18 -7.22 2.97
C ALA A 78 -1.33 -6.43 2.31
N GLY A 79 -1.34 -5.11 2.45
CA GLY A 79 -2.28 -4.22 1.78
C GLY A 79 -2.11 -4.23 0.26
N ALA A 80 -0.88 -4.33 -0.26
CA ALA A 80 -0.63 -4.49 -1.69
C ALA A 80 -1.19 -5.82 -2.23
N ILE A 81 -1.04 -6.90 -1.46
CA ILE A 81 -1.67 -8.18 -1.78
C ILE A 81 -3.20 -8.03 -1.83
N PHE A 82 -3.80 -7.36 -0.85
CA PHE A 82 -5.24 -7.18 -0.78
C PHE A 82 -5.81 -6.32 -1.93
N LEU A 83 -5.04 -5.34 -2.43
CA LEU A 83 -5.42 -4.54 -3.61
C LEU A 83 -5.33 -5.33 -4.91
N SER A 84 -4.44 -6.32 -5.01
CA SER A 84 -4.11 -7.02 -6.24
C SER A 84 -5.30 -7.78 -6.83
N ARG A 85 -5.25 -7.98 -8.15
CA ARG A 85 -6.21 -8.83 -8.87
C ARG A 85 -5.96 -10.30 -8.63
N ASP A 86 -4.71 -10.72 -8.42
CA ASP A 86 -4.31 -12.10 -8.15
C ASP A 86 -3.20 -12.15 -7.09
N ALA A 87 -3.35 -13.02 -6.10
CA ALA A 87 -2.39 -13.26 -5.03
C ALA A 87 -1.79 -14.69 -5.08
N ARG A 88 -1.92 -15.38 -6.21
CA ARG A 88 -1.48 -16.77 -6.44
C ARG A 88 -2.04 -17.76 -5.42
N ARG A 89 -3.14 -17.41 -4.76
CA ARG A 89 -3.84 -18.25 -3.80
C ARG A 89 -5.27 -17.79 -3.60
N SER A 90 -6.13 -18.71 -3.17
CA SER A 90 -7.51 -18.39 -2.83
C SER A 90 -7.59 -17.63 -1.50
N GLN A 91 -7.93 -16.37 -1.56
CA GLN A 91 -8.24 -15.51 -0.42
C GLN A 91 -9.11 -14.33 -0.89
N PRO A 92 -9.88 -13.67 0.00
CA PRO A 92 -10.59 -12.45 -0.37
C PRO A 92 -9.62 -11.33 -0.73
N LEU A 93 -9.85 -10.70 -1.88
CA LEU A 93 -9.10 -9.56 -2.40
C LEU A 93 -10.07 -8.45 -2.78
N LEU A 94 -9.59 -7.20 -2.83
CA LEU A 94 -10.31 -6.12 -3.47
C LEU A 94 -10.32 -6.30 -5.00
N GLY A 95 -9.18 -6.73 -5.56
CA GLY A 95 -9.08 -7.01 -6.99
C GLY A 95 -9.25 -5.79 -7.88
N ILE A 96 -8.85 -4.61 -7.42
CA ILE A 96 -9.04 -3.33 -8.11
C ILE A 96 -7.77 -2.80 -8.78
N MET A 97 -6.62 -3.39 -8.51
CA MET A 97 -5.35 -3.02 -9.13
C MET A 97 -4.84 -4.15 -10.02
N ASP A 98 -4.46 -3.83 -11.25
CA ASP A 98 -4.04 -4.78 -12.29
C ASP A 98 -2.60 -5.29 -12.06
N ILE A 99 -2.38 -5.85 -10.88
CA ILE A 99 -1.12 -6.47 -10.48
C ILE A 99 -1.35 -7.90 -9.98
N THR A 100 -0.35 -8.75 -10.18
CA THR A 100 -0.23 -10.06 -9.54
C THR A 100 0.82 -9.96 -8.45
N VAL A 101 0.50 -10.44 -7.24
CA VAL A 101 1.40 -10.33 -6.09
C VAL A 101 1.65 -11.71 -5.49
N GLU A 102 2.91 -12.10 -5.38
CA GLU A 102 3.33 -13.34 -4.75
C GLU A 102 3.82 -13.09 -3.32
N ARG A 103 3.30 -13.89 -2.37
CA ARG A 103 3.72 -13.85 -0.95
C ARG A 103 5.03 -14.58 -0.73
N ASN A 104 5.84 -14.07 0.23
CA ASN A 104 7.07 -14.72 0.69
C ASN A 104 8.04 -15.06 -0.46
N ALA A 105 8.08 -14.26 -1.48
CA ALA A 105 8.82 -14.51 -2.71
C ALA A 105 10.36 -14.31 -2.56
N PHE A 106 10.82 -13.81 -1.42
CA PHE A 106 12.25 -13.66 -1.10
C PHE A 106 12.90 -14.94 -0.53
N GLY A 107 12.13 -16.04 -0.43
CA GLY A 107 12.62 -17.34 0.05
C GLY A 107 12.59 -17.49 1.57
N ARG A 108 12.72 -18.74 2.04
CA ARG A 108 12.62 -19.08 3.47
C ARG A 108 13.77 -18.57 4.35
N GLN A 109 14.85 -18.06 3.75
CA GLN A 109 16.06 -17.63 4.48
C GLN A 109 16.15 -16.12 4.70
N VAL A 110 15.32 -15.32 4.02
CA VAL A 110 15.34 -13.84 4.14
C VAL A 110 14.00 -13.36 4.65
N ASP A 111 13.87 -13.30 5.99
CA ASP A 111 12.65 -12.80 6.62
C ASP A 111 12.54 -11.27 6.55
N SER A 112 13.67 -10.56 6.54
CA SER A 112 13.73 -9.11 6.41
C SER A 112 15.05 -8.63 5.83
N PHE A 113 15.02 -7.53 5.11
CA PHE A 113 16.19 -6.82 4.60
C PHE A 113 15.86 -5.35 4.35
N GLU A 114 16.87 -4.54 4.11
CA GLU A 114 16.76 -3.14 3.78
C GLU A 114 17.43 -2.88 2.43
N ALA A 115 16.91 -1.91 1.67
CA ALA A 115 17.47 -1.52 0.39
C ALA A 115 17.24 -0.03 0.12
N ASP A 116 18.24 0.60 -0.48
CA ASP A 116 18.10 1.97 -0.99
C ASP A 116 17.54 1.93 -2.41
N LEU A 117 16.38 2.55 -2.61
CA LEU A 117 15.64 2.56 -3.86
C LEU A 117 15.75 3.92 -4.54
N ASP A 118 16.16 3.91 -5.80
CA ASP A 118 16.09 5.10 -6.65
C ASP A 118 14.71 5.17 -7.31
N ILE A 119 13.86 6.13 -6.87
CA ILE A 119 12.46 6.21 -7.24
C ILE A 119 12.16 7.57 -7.83
N GLU A 120 12.17 7.64 -9.16
CA GLU A 120 12.01 8.91 -9.88
C GLU A 120 10.70 9.65 -9.58
N PRO A 121 9.50 8.99 -9.55
CA PRO A 121 8.27 9.67 -9.17
C PRO A 121 8.30 10.26 -7.75
N LEU A 122 9.00 9.60 -6.82
CA LEU A 122 9.16 10.08 -5.45
C LEU A 122 10.05 11.33 -5.40
N LYS A 123 11.16 11.33 -6.15
CA LYS A 123 12.07 12.47 -6.27
C LYS A 123 11.33 13.70 -6.79
N GLN A 124 10.53 13.53 -7.84
CA GLN A 124 9.74 14.61 -8.44
C GLN A 124 8.70 15.16 -7.45
N ALA A 125 7.96 14.30 -6.76
CA ALA A 125 6.92 14.71 -5.82
C ALA A 125 7.48 15.41 -4.57
N THR A 126 8.71 15.09 -4.16
CA THR A 126 9.30 15.60 -2.90
C THR A 126 10.50 16.54 -3.12
N SER A 127 10.86 16.80 -4.38
CA SER A 127 12.04 17.62 -4.76
C SER A 127 13.35 17.15 -4.10
N THR A 128 13.49 15.83 -3.92
CA THR A 128 14.62 15.19 -3.23
C THR A 128 15.34 14.22 -4.16
N THR A 129 16.66 14.26 -4.20
CA THR A 129 17.48 13.40 -5.09
C THR A 129 18.06 12.16 -4.41
N THR A 130 18.00 12.09 -3.08
CA THR A 130 18.54 10.94 -2.33
C THR A 130 17.65 9.69 -2.49
N PRO A 131 18.26 8.49 -2.59
CA PRO A 131 17.52 7.24 -2.58
C PRO A 131 16.58 7.13 -1.36
N TYR A 132 15.53 6.36 -1.52
CA TYR A 132 14.59 6.05 -0.44
C TYR A 132 15.03 4.77 0.26
N HIS A 133 15.25 4.84 1.58
CA HIS A 133 15.61 3.67 2.38
C HIS A 133 14.35 2.85 2.70
N ALA A 134 14.23 1.66 2.10
CA ALA A 134 13.05 0.81 2.20
C ALA A 134 13.30 -0.40 3.11
N ILE A 135 12.37 -0.68 4.02
CA ILE A 135 12.38 -1.80 4.96
C ILE A 135 11.42 -2.89 4.47
N PHE A 136 11.95 -4.09 4.25
CA PHE A 136 11.22 -5.27 3.80
C PHE A 136 11.13 -6.28 4.95
N ILE A 137 9.92 -6.68 5.33
CA ILE A 137 9.67 -7.70 6.36
C ILE A 137 8.73 -8.75 5.77
N ARG A 138 9.22 -9.97 5.54
CA ARG A 138 8.47 -11.04 4.88
C ARG A 138 7.69 -10.56 3.66
N ALA A 139 8.34 -9.69 2.90
CA ALA A 139 7.70 -8.89 1.88
C ALA A 139 7.17 -9.75 0.72
N PRO A 140 6.04 -9.36 0.13
CA PRO A 140 5.60 -9.91 -1.15
C PRO A 140 6.46 -9.33 -2.29
N ILE A 141 6.36 -9.95 -3.46
CA ILE A 141 6.86 -9.39 -4.73
C ILE A 141 5.66 -9.10 -5.63
N ILE A 142 5.69 -7.97 -6.31
CA ILE A 142 4.77 -7.71 -7.42
C ILE A 142 5.34 -8.48 -8.63
N GLU A 143 4.74 -9.63 -8.93
CA GLU A 143 5.22 -10.54 -9.98
C GLU A 143 5.03 -9.93 -11.37
N SER A 144 3.90 -9.25 -11.57
CA SER A 144 3.58 -8.58 -12.84
C SER A 144 2.68 -7.37 -12.65
N VAL A 145 2.80 -6.43 -13.56
CA VAL A 145 1.87 -5.31 -13.75
C VAL A 145 1.22 -5.46 -15.12
N GLN A 146 -0.07 -5.13 -15.23
CA GLN A 146 -0.88 -5.32 -16.44
C GLN A 146 -1.75 -4.09 -16.68
N ALA A 147 -2.34 -4.00 -17.87
CA ALA A 147 -3.23 -2.92 -18.28
C ALA A 147 -2.61 -1.53 -18.01
N ASP A 148 -3.28 -0.69 -17.23
CA ASP A 148 -2.86 0.68 -16.91
C ASP A 148 -1.96 0.78 -15.67
N ALA A 149 -1.56 -0.38 -15.08
CA ALA A 149 -0.62 -0.39 -13.97
C ALA A 149 0.82 -0.16 -14.48
N GLU A 150 1.59 0.63 -13.73
CA GLU A 150 2.98 0.96 -14.06
C GLU A 150 3.92 0.63 -12.89
N VAL A 151 5.15 0.23 -13.24
CA VAL A 151 6.21 -0.02 -12.27
C VAL A 151 6.75 1.31 -11.76
N ILE A 152 6.77 1.49 -10.43
CA ILE A 152 7.32 2.67 -9.76
C ILE A 152 8.75 2.41 -9.30
N SER A 153 9.04 1.20 -8.81
CA SER A 153 10.37 0.83 -8.34
C SER A 153 10.62 -0.67 -8.44
N GLN A 154 11.90 -1.00 -8.68
CA GLN A 154 12.42 -2.36 -8.71
C GLN A 154 13.70 -2.46 -7.87
N LEU A 155 13.98 -3.64 -7.36
CA LEU A 155 15.29 -3.99 -6.81
C LEU A 155 16.32 -4.14 -7.94
N PRO A 156 17.64 -4.12 -7.64
CA PRO A 156 18.70 -4.30 -8.65
C PRO A 156 18.61 -5.61 -9.45
N ASP A 157 17.95 -6.63 -8.90
CA ASP A 157 17.72 -7.92 -9.57
C ASP A 157 16.43 -7.95 -10.42
N GLY A 158 15.75 -6.82 -10.59
CA GLY A 158 14.56 -6.65 -11.41
C GLY A 158 13.23 -6.98 -10.73
N ARG A 159 13.23 -7.41 -9.46
CA ARG A 159 11.99 -7.66 -8.72
C ARG A 159 11.22 -6.36 -8.46
N ILE A 160 9.95 -6.33 -8.86
CA ILE A 160 9.09 -5.14 -8.69
C ILE A 160 8.66 -5.03 -7.23
N VAL A 161 8.88 -3.87 -6.63
CA VAL A 161 8.59 -3.59 -5.22
C VAL A 161 7.64 -2.41 -5.01
N ALA A 162 7.35 -1.66 -6.05
CA ALA A 162 6.29 -0.64 -6.04
C ALA A 162 5.65 -0.49 -7.41
N ALA A 163 4.33 -0.31 -7.44
CA ALA A 163 3.53 -0.10 -8.65
C ALA A 163 2.42 0.91 -8.39
N ARG A 164 1.96 1.58 -9.46
CA ARG A 164 0.85 2.53 -9.44
C ARG A 164 -0.13 2.24 -10.57
N GLN A 165 -1.41 2.54 -10.34
CA GLN A 165 -2.45 2.55 -11.36
C GLN A 165 -3.41 3.70 -11.07
N GLY A 166 -3.25 4.82 -11.77
CA GLY A 166 -4.02 6.03 -11.47
C GLY A 166 -3.81 6.51 -10.02
N GLY A 167 -4.85 6.51 -9.21
CA GLY A 167 -4.79 6.82 -7.77
C GLY A 167 -4.46 5.62 -6.87
N LEU A 168 -4.28 4.42 -7.42
CA LEU A 168 -3.94 3.23 -6.64
C LEU A 168 -2.43 3.08 -6.56
N LEU A 169 -1.91 2.86 -5.36
CA LEU A 169 -0.48 2.68 -5.08
C LEU A 169 -0.29 1.36 -4.31
N ALA A 170 0.70 0.56 -4.70
CA ALA A 170 1.10 -0.66 -4.01
C ALA A 170 2.60 -0.64 -3.73
N THR A 171 3.01 -0.94 -2.50
CA THR A 171 4.41 -1.09 -2.11
C THR A 171 4.61 -2.40 -1.36
N SER A 172 5.70 -3.11 -1.65
CA SER A 172 6.06 -4.38 -0.99
C SER A 172 6.71 -4.18 0.38
N PHE A 173 7.26 -3.00 0.63
CA PHE A 173 7.98 -2.62 1.85
C PHE A 173 7.08 -1.84 2.82
N HIS A 174 7.64 -1.49 3.97
CA HIS A 174 6.99 -0.83 5.10
C HIS A 174 7.45 0.62 5.26
N PRO A 175 6.87 1.60 4.55
CA PRO A 175 7.25 3.02 4.67
C PRO A 175 6.98 3.61 6.05
N GLU A 176 6.02 3.02 6.77
CA GLU A 176 5.61 3.43 8.12
C GLU A 176 6.66 3.14 9.19
N LEU A 177 7.61 2.25 8.91
CA LEU A 177 8.69 1.87 9.84
C LEU A 177 9.93 2.77 9.72
N THR A 178 9.94 3.71 8.78
CA THR A 178 11.01 4.70 8.63
C THR A 178 10.59 6.07 9.18
N LEU A 179 11.57 6.93 9.46
CA LEU A 179 11.30 8.34 9.77
C LEU A 179 11.13 9.20 8.50
N ASP A 180 11.33 8.61 7.32
CA ASP A 180 11.25 9.28 6.03
C ASP A 180 9.79 9.35 5.53
N PRO A 181 9.14 10.51 5.53
CA PRO A 181 7.73 10.62 5.19
C PRO A 181 7.47 10.69 3.67
N ARG A 182 8.50 10.60 2.83
CA ARG A 182 8.38 10.86 1.38
C ARG A 182 7.35 10.00 0.67
N PHE A 183 7.19 8.72 1.03
CA PHE A 183 6.14 7.88 0.45
C PHE A 183 4.74 8.31 0.86
N HIS A 184 4.55 8.75 2.10
CA HIS A 184 3.28 9.34 2.53
C HIS A 184 3.00 10.64 1.78
N GLN A 185 4.00 11.53 1.60
CA GLN A 185 3.87 12.75 0.81
C GLN A 185 3.53 12.44 -0.65
N TYR A 186 4.20 11.43 -1.24
CA TYR A 186 3.89 10.97 -2.60
C TYR A 186 2.46 10.46 -2.71
N PHE A 187 2.01 9.61 -1.78
CA PHE A 187 0.61 9.17 -1.75
C PHE A 187 -0.37 10.35 -1.66
N LEU A 188 -0.10 11.32 -0.79
CA LEU A 188 -0.94 12.51 -0.66
C LEU A 188 -0.99 13.32 -1.96
N SER A 189 0.07 13.34 -2.76
CA SER A 189 0.11 14.01 -4.06
C SER A 189 -0.75 13.33 -5.14
N LEU A 190 -1.13 12.07 -4.96
CA LEU A 190 -2.03 11.33 -5.86
C LEU A 190 -3.51 11.65 -5.64
N ILE A 191 -3.84 12.31 -4.55
CA ILE A 191 -5.21 12.68 -4.18
C ILE A 191 -5.61 13.92 -5.00
N LYS A 192 -6.75 13.81 -5.67
CA LYS A 192 -7.30 14.88 -6.55
C LYS A 192 -8.29 15.75 -5.81
#